data_950f179f0443dc666b74633b736b0bcb
#
_entry.id   950f179f0443dc666b74633b736b0bcb
#
_cell.length_a   1.000
_cell.length_b   1.000
_cell.length_c   1.000
_cell.angle_alpha   90.00
_cell.angle_beta   90.00
_cell.angle_gamma   90.00
#
_symmetry.space_group_name_H-M   'P 1'
#
loop_
_entity.id
_entity.type
_entity.pdbx_description
1 polymer ?
#
loop_
_entity_poly.entity_id
_entity_poly.type
_entity_poly.pdbx_seq_one_letter_code
_entity_poly.pdbx_strand_id
1 'polypeptide(L)'
;MLEDICYAYFGSLGRGLLKIFRGIENDMEAANIRLHPEVYLSIIGFLTYLTSTFSLVFFLLWFFGFFPFVLSFPVVLTICIFPPVMTLLMGISMPKLIASNKISGIKNEIPYASMYLSVMTSGGLSPYASLLRLRDTELLPKLKEEIGRIERIILSTGMDPVSAMAKAAKDLGLKEYAELLLGYASTMRTGGDVLHYLYSQTESMFKRMALRIKAMGDRMSLLMEGYTIIAILGALGIYMVFIVSLSFPQFQALPPETFFFFSFVLLPGVSIAFLYFADAMQINYPISQWKAYLVLLGSMPLGIFILSQTVFPYFVKGFPVIPIFSQMPVILRDILALNEGCEPALGLTIGLIVISLPMAISDRHFSEAEKGILEGVTSFLRDLVENRKTGLSPERSIQSLADRDYGKFSKYLKLMSAELSWGIPLRKIFDDFKSRVKNWVCLINLYLLIDTIEVGGGTEESLETLAEFAEQTRELESERRAHLAPLFIVPYMGAAILTITTMMLLQLFTNMSLIGGTQIAAKELTEMLITPLILHSFTLGIVTGKIVSGRISAGFKHALLLIIVSVFGIYAATHIL
;
A
#
# COMPACT_ATOMS: atom_id res chain seq x y z
N MET A 1 -12.42 -14.72 28.84
CA MET A 1 -11.49 -15.76 29.37
C MET A 1 -10.01 -15.37 29.20
N LEU A 2 -9.50 -15.08 27.99
CA LEU A 2 -8.09 -14.63 27.81
C LEU A 2 -7.85 -13.23 28.40
N GLU A 3 -8.83 -12.35 28.28
CA GLU A 3 -8.84 -10.99 28.83
C GLU A 3 -8.76 -10.99 30.36
N ASP A 4 -9.53 -11.85 31.02
CA ASP A 4 -9.58 -11.96 32.48
C ASP A 4 -8.26 -12.50 33.04
N ILE A 5 -7.65 -13.47 32.36
CA ILE A 5 -6.34 -14.04 32.73
C ILE A 5 -5.27 -12.97 32.58
N CYS A 6 -5.23 -12.27 31.45
CA CYS A 6 -4.24 -11.20 31.22
C CYS A 6 -4.40 -10.09 32.26
N TYR A 7 -5.62 -9.70 32.62
CA TYR A 7 -5.86 -8.68 33.64
C TYR A 7 -5.48 -9.15 35.05
N ALA A 8 -5.76 -10.40 35.38
CA ALA A 8 -5.43 -10.96 36.70
C ALA A 8 -3.91 -10.97 36.97
N TYR A 9 -3.11 -11.34 35.97
CA TYR A 9 -1.65 -11.46 36.14
C TYR A 9 -0.87 -10.18 35.77
N PHE A 10 -1.33 -9.41 34.80
CA PHE A 10 -0.63 -8.23 34.26
C PHE A 10 -1.37 -6.90 34.48
N GLY A 11 -2.44 -6.87 35.28
CA GLY A 11 -3.21 -5.66 35.57
C GLY A 11 -2.41 -4.55 36.27
N SER A 12 -1.42 -4.90 37.11
CA SER A 12 -0.51 -3.94 37.72
C SER A 12 0.37 -3.23 36.68
N LEU A 13 0.83 -3.96 35.69
CA LEU A 13 1.63 -3.48 34.56
C LEU A 13 0.76 -2.62 33.61
N GLY A 14 -0.48 -3.07 33.33
CA GLY A 14 -1.46 -2.31 32.57
C GLY A 14 -1.77 -0.94 33.18
N ARG A 15 -2.00 -0.86 34.49
CA ARG A 15 -2.17 0.42 35.23
C ARG A 15 -0.92 1.30 35.21
N GLY A 16 0.27 0.70 35.28
CA GLY A 16 1.53 1.43 35.15
C GLY A 16 1.69 2.08 33.79
N LEU A 17 1.43 1.32 32.72
CA LEU A 17 1.46 1.82 31.34
C LEU A 17 0.41 2.91 31.10
N LEU A 18 -0.79 2.77 31.66
CA LEU A 18 -1.86 3.77 31.52
C LEU A 18 -1.46 5.13 32.13
N LYS A 19 -0.71 5.14 33.23
CA LYS A 19 -0.19 6.38 33.84
C LYS A 19 0.82 7.10 32.94
N ILE A 20 1.59 6.34 32.17
CA ILE A 20 2.60 6.88 31.23
C ILE A 20 1.92 7.35 29.94
N PHE A 21 0.97 6.58 29.40
CA PHE A 21 0.31 6.81 28.12
C PHE A 21 -1.16 7.26 28.31
N ARG A 22 -1.37 8.38 28.99
CA ARG A 22 -2.72 8.91 29.30
C ARG A 22 -3.63 9.17 28.10
N GLY A 23 -3.06 9.38 26.90
CA GLY A 23 -3.82 9.63 25.66
C GLY A 23 -4.47 8.39 25.05
N ILE A 24 -4.12 7.19 25.51
CA ILE A 24 -4.58 5.92 24.91
C ILE A 24 -6.10 5.71 25.06
N GLU A 25 -6.71 6.26 26.12
CA GLU A 25 -8.17 6.20 26.33
C GLU A 25 -8.91 6.89 25.20
N ASN A 26 -8.53 8.12 24.87
CA ASN A 26 -9.13 8.88 23.78
C ASN A 26 -8.89 8.18 22.41
N ASP A 27 -7.69 7.63 22.21
CA ASP A 27 -7.35 6.89 20.99
C ASP A 27 -8.18 5.61 20.87
N MET A 28 -8.45 4.89 21.97
CA MET A 28 -9.28 3.68 21.99
C MET A 28 -10.76 3.99 21.74
N GLU A 29 -11.28 5.08 22.30
CA GLU A 29 -12.64 5.56 22.02
C GLU A 29 -12.78 5.94 20.54
N ALA A 30 -11.85 6.71 19.99
CA ALA A 30 -11.82 7.09 18.59
C ALA A 30 -11.72 5.87 17.66
N ALA A 31 -10.95 4.85 18.06
CA ALA A 31 -10.81 3.57 17.35
C ALA A 31 -12.04 2.65 17.50
N ASN A 32 -13.01 3.00 18.36
CA ASN A 32 -14.16 2.16 18.71
C ASN A 32 -13.75 0.78 19.28
N ILE A 33 -12.67 0.72 20.05
CA ILE A 33 -12.20 -0.48 20.74
C ILE A 33 -13.00 -0.61 22.04
N ARG A 34 -13.80 -1.68 22.13
CA ARG A 34 -14.76 -1.93 23.24
C ARG A 34 -14.12 -2.55 24.49
N LEU A 35 -12.79 -2.55 24.59
CA LEU A 35 -12.07 -3.05 25.75
C LEU A 35 -11.76 -1.90 26.71
N HIS A 36 -11.78 -2.20 28.01
CA HIS A 36 -11.32 -1.23 29.01
C HIS A 36 -9.80 -0.98 28.81
N PRO A 37 -9.32 0.28 28.88
CA PRO A 37 -7.91 0.60 28.61
C PRO A 37 -6.90 -0.19 29.45
N GLU A 38 -7.21 -0.45 30.72
CA GLU A 38 -6.37 -1.28 31.59
C GLU A 38 -6.28 -2.73 31.10
N VAL A 39 -7.39 -3.31 30.65
CA VAL A 39 -7.42 -4.68 30.11
C VAL A 39 -6.63 -4.77 28.82
N TYR A 40 -6.80 -3.79 27.93
CA TYR A 40 -6.05 -3.71 26.68
C TYR A 40 -4.53 -3.66 26.92
N LEU A 41 -4.08 -2.76 27.81
CA LEU A 41 -2.67 -2.65 28.16
C LEU A 41 -2.13 -3.86 28.91
N SER A 42 -2.97 -4.57 29.66
CA SER A 42 -2.58 -5.85 30.30
C SER A 42 -2.34 -6.94 29.28
N ILE A 43 -3.12 -7.00 28.18
CA ILE A 43 -2.91 -7.92 27.05
C ILE A 43 -1.58 -7.61 26.36
N ILE A 44 -1.28 -6.32 26.11
CA ILE A 44 0.01 -5.93 25.52
C ILE A 44 1.17 -6.29 26.46
N GLY A 45 1.01 -6.07 27.76
CA GLY A 45 2.00 -6.47 28.75
C GLY A 45 2.26 -7.98 28.74
N PHE A 46 1.23 -8.79 28.61
CA PHE A 46 1.34 -10.25 28.46
C PHE A 46 2.07 -10.66 27.17
N LEU A 47 1.72 -10.07 26.03
CA LEU A 47 2.38 -10.35 24.75
C LEU A 47 3.86 -9.94 24.78
N THR A 48 4.16 -8.79 25.39
CA THR A 48 5.54 -8.32 25.56
C THR A 48 6.33 -9.25 26.49
N TYR A 49 5.72 -9.75 27.56
CA TYR A 49 6.34 -10.75 28.43
C TYR A 49 6.60 -12.06 27.70
N LEU A 50 5.65 -12.54 26.89
CA LEU A 50 5.81 -13.76 26.10
C LEU A 50 6.96 -13.64 25.10
N THR A 51 7.04 -12.53 24.36
CA THR A 51 8.14 -12.28 23.41
C THR A 51 9.48 -12.11 24.12
N SER A 52 9.50 -11.47 25.28
CA SER A 52 10.71 -11.33 26.12
C SER A 52 11.21 -12.69 26.63
N THR A 53 10.29 -13.56 27.06
CA THR A 53 10.63 -14.90 27.52
C THR A 53 11.20 -15.74 26.37
N PHE A 54 10.59 -15.65 25.18
CA PHE A 54 11.08 -16.33 23.98
C PHE A 54 12.48 -15.83 23.58
N SER A 55 12.70 -14.52 23.62
CA SER A 55 14.01 -13.90 23.37
C SER A 55 15.07 -14.35 24.40
N LEU A 56 14.68 -14.45 25.66
CA LEU A 56 15.58 -14.93 26.72
C LEU A 56 15.96 -16.40 26.50
N VAL A 57 14.99 -17.26 26.16
CA VAL A 57 15.26 -18.67 25.84
C VAL A 57 16.18 -18.78 24.63
N PHE A 58 15.95 -17.98 23.59
CA PHE A 58 16.83 -17.93 22.42
C PHE A 58 18.27 -17.52 22.80
N PHE A 59 18.41 -16.49 23.65
CA PHE A 59 19.70 -16.03 24.16
C PHE A 59 20.42 -17.13 24.95
N LEU A 60 19.71 -17.84 25.85
CA LEU A 60 20.28 -18.94 26.63
C LEU A 60 20.71 -20.10 25.73
N LEU A 61 19.91 -20.50 24.76
CA LEU A 61 20.26 -21.55 23.79
C LEU A 61 21.51 -21.18 22.99
N TRP A 62 21.63 -19.91 22.58
CA TRP A 62 22.84 -19.42 21.92
C TRP A 62 24.06 -19.45 22.88
N PHE A 63 23.89 -18.97 24.11
CA PHE A 63 24.95 -18.91 25.10
C PHE A 63 25.50 -20.31 25.44
N PHE A 64 24.64 -21.32 25.50
CA PHE A 64 25.04 -22.71 25.72
C PHE A 64 25.53 -23.44 24.45
N GLY A 65 25.63 -22.76 23.31
CA GLY A 65 26.19 -23.32 22.08
C GLY A 65 25.30 -24.32 21.34
N PHE A 66 24.00 -24.33 21.60
CA PHE A 66 23.05 -25.21 20.90
C PHE A 66 22.86 -24.86 19.42
N PHE A 67 23.25 -23.68 19.01
CA PHE A 67 23.16 -23.28 17.59
C PHE A 67 24.47 -23.55 16.87
N PRO A 68 24.44 -24.22 15.70
CA PRO A 68 25.62 -24.50 14.89
C PRO A 68 26.20 -23.26 14.21
N PHE A 69 25.53 -22.10 14.30
CA PHE A 69 25.98 -20.86 13.71
C PHE A 69 26.62 -19.94 14.75
N VAL A 70 27.83 -19.49 14.45
CA VAL A 70 28.54 -18.50 15.27
C VAL A 70 27.96 -17.12 14.96
N LEU A 71 26.88 -16.77 15.65
CA LEU A 71 26.32 -15.41 15.59
C LEU A 71 27.14 -14.51 16.54
N SER A 72 27.57 -13.34 16.06
CA SER A 72 28.28 -12.38 16.91
C SER A 72 27.36 -11.83 18.01
N PHE A 73 27.92 -11.55 19.19
CA PHE A 73 27.19 -11.08 20.37
C PHE A 73 26.26 -9.87 20.06
N PRO A 74 26.68 -8.82 19.30
CA PRO A 74 25.80 -7.68 19.00
C PRO A 74 24.59 -8.07 18.13
N VAL A 75 24.74 -9.04 17.23
CA VAL A 75 23.61 -9.53 16.40
C VAL A 75 22.59 -10.27 17.27
N VAL A 76 23.06 -11.17 18.14
CA VAL A 76 22.19 -11.89 19.07
C VAL A 76 21.47 -10.93 20.01
N LEU A 77 22.17 -9.92 20.54
CA LEU A 77 21.59 -8.91 21.42
C LEU A 77 20.46 -8.14 20.69
N THR A 78 20.69 -7.78 19.43
CA THR A 78 19.68 -7.09 18.61
C THR A 78 18.47 -7.99 18.36
N ILE A 79 18.66 -9.24 17.98
CA ILE A 79 17.57 -10.22 17.77
C ILE A 79 16.79 -10.47 19.06
N CYS A 80 17.42 -10.41 20.23
CA CYS A 80 16.75 -10.61 21.51
C CYS A 80 15.97 -9.38 22.00
N ILE A 81 16.49 -8.16 21.79
CA ILE A 81 15.86 -6.92 22.27
C ILE A 81 14.76 -6.43 21.32
N PHE A 82 14.96 -6.60 20.03
CA PHE A 82 14.06 -6.03 19.01
C PHE A 82 12.61 -6.54 19.11
N PRO A 83 12.28 -7.84 19.22
CA PRO A 83 10.90 -8.32 19.26
C PRO A 83 10.09 -7.81 20.46
N PRO A 84 10.58 -7.84 21.73
CA PRO A 84 9.83 -7.31 22.87
C PRO A 84 9.56 -5.80 22.75
N VAL A 85 10.56 -5.03 22.33
CA VAL A 85 10.43 -3.58 22.15
C VAL A 85 9.41 -3.27 21.06
N MET A 86 9.48 -3.97 19.92
CA MET A 86 8.52 -3.80 18.83
C MET A 86 7.09 -4.21 19.22
N THR A 87 6.93 -5.29 19.98
CA THR A 87 5.60 -5.71 20.46
C THR A 87 4.98 -4.66 21.36
N LEU A 88 5.75 -4.08 22.26
CA LEU A 88 5.29 -3.01 23.16
C LEU A 88 4.92 -1.74 22.36
N LEU A 89 5.81 -1.27 21.49
CA LEU A 89 5.59 -0.06 20.70
C LEU A 89 4.40 -0.21 19.73
N MET A 90 4.30 -1.35 19.04
CA MET A 90 3.16 -1.64 18.17
C MET A 90 1.85 -1.71 18.96
N GLY A 91 1.84 -2.39 20.11
CA GLY A 91 0.66 -2.51 20.94
C GLY A 91 0.14 -1.16 21.42
N ILE A 92 1.03 -0.27 21.88
CA ILE A 92 0.65 1.07 22.36
C ILE A 92 0.19 1.97 21.21
N SER A 93 0.81 1.87 20.03
CA SER A 93 0.48 2.70 18.86
C SER A 93 -0.76 2.22 18.09
N MET A 94 -1.16 0.96 18.24
CA MET A 94 -2.26 0.35 17.47
C MET A 94 -3.60 1.10 17.57
N PRO A 95 -4.10 1.52 18.76
CA PRO A 95 -5.35 2.28 18.85
C PRO A 95 -5.29 3.59 18.08
N LYS A 96 -4.19 4.33 18.20
CA LYS A 96 -3.98 5.58 17.48
C LYS A 96 -3.94 5.37 15.96
N LEU A 97 -3.32 4.28 15.50
CA LEU A 97 -3.29 3.92 14.09
C LEU A 97 -4.69 3.56 13.56
N ILE A 98 -5.47 2.78 14.31
CA ILE A 98 -6.84 2.41 13.95
C ILE A 98 -7.73 3.66 13.89
N ALA A 99 -7.65 4.54 14.89
CA ALA A 99 -8.39 5.81 14.94
C ALA A 99 -8.01 6.71 13.76
N SER A 100 -6.72 6.89 13.51
CA SER A 100 -6.20 7.67 12.37
C SER A 100 -6.67 7.10 11.02
N ASN A 101 -6.61 5.79 10.85
CA ASN A 101 -7.08 5.13 9.63
C ASN A 101 -8.60 5.28 9.44
N LYS A 102 -9.39 5.23 10.52
CA LYS A 102 -10.83 5.48 10.47
C LYS A 102 -11.13 6.90 10.02
N ILE A 103 -10.52 7.90 10.68
CA ILE A 103 -10.69 9.33 10.35
C ILE A 103 -10.23 9.61 8.92
N SER A 104 -9.08 9.09 8.53
CA SER A 104 -8.55 9.25 7.16
C SER A 104 -9.48 8.58 6.12
N GLY A 105 -10.02 7.41 6.43
CA GLY A 105 -10.99 6.74 5.57
C GLY A 105 -12.26 7.55 5.38
N ILE A 106 -12.87 8.05 6.46
CA ILE A 106 -14.05 8.92 6.39
C ILE A 106 -13.72 10.18 5.57
N LYS A 107 -12.57 10.81 5.82
CA LYS A 107 -12.12 12.01 5.10
C LYS A 107 -11.97 11.79 3.59
N ASN A 108 -11.61 10.59 3.17
CA ASN A 108 -11.52 10.23 1.76
C ASN A 108 -12.89 9.92 1.14
N GLU A 109 -13.85 9.43 1.92
CA GLU A 109 -15.19 9.06 1.46
C GLU A 109 -16.16 10.26 1.42
N ILE A 110 -15.97 11.29 2.29
CA ILE A 110 -16.89 12.46 2.40
C ILE A 110 -17.13 13.19 1.08
N PRO A 111 -16.13 13.52 0.23
CA PRO A 111 -16.40 14.21 -1.04
C PRO A 111 -17.37 13.45 -1.93
N TYR A 112 -17.26 12.12 -1.98
CA TYR A 112 -18.14 11.25 -2.75
C TYR A 112 -19.54 11.12 -2.13
N ALA A 113 -19.63 11.17 -0.81
CA ALA A 113 -20.93 11.23 -0.12
C ALA A 113 -21.61 12.58 -0.36
N SER A 114 -20.86 13.68 -0.34
CA SER A 114 -21.38 15.01 -0.66
C SER A 114 -21.89 15.06 -2.11
N MET A 115 -21.13 14.49 -3.05
CA MET A 115 -21.55 14.30 -4.43
C MET A 115 -22.87 13.51 -4.53
N TYR A 116 -22.95 12.38 -3.82
CA TYR A 116 -24.17 11.57 -3.76
C TYR A 116 -25.37 12.38 -3.23
N LEU A 117 -25.19 13.12 -2.14
CA LEU A 117 -26.25 13.97 -1.57
C LEU A 117 -26.70 15.04 -2.55
N SER A 118 -25.77 15.69 -3.25
CA SER A 118 -26.09 16.72 -4.25
C SER A 118 -26.92 16.14 -5.40
N VAL A 119 -26.47 15.00 -5.98
CA VAL A 119 -27.15 14.35 -7.11
C VAL A 119 -28.54 13.83 -6.72
N MET A 120 -28.68 13.23 -5.53
CA MET A 120 -29.97 12.72 -5.05
C MET A 120 -30.94 13.85 -4.68
N THR A 121 -30.40 14.95 -4.15
CA THR A 121 -31.23 16.12 -3.80
C THR A 121 -31.72 16.84 -5.07
N SER A 122 -30.92 16.96 -6.13
CA SER A 122 -31.37 17.47 -7.42
C SER A 122 -32.45 16.57 -8.06
N GLY A 123 -32.44 15.26 -7.77
CA GLY A 123 -33.51 14.31 -8.11
C GLY A 123 -34.74 14.37 -7.20
N GLY A 124 -34.78 15.28 -6.20
CA GLY A 124 -35.94 15.49 -5.32
C GLY A 124 -35.94 14.70 -4.01
N LEU A 125 -34.86 13.93 -3.70
CA LEU A 125 -34.74 13.28 -2.39
C LEU A 125 -34.28 14.26 -1.31
N SER A 126 -34.79 14.06 -0.08
CA SER A 126 -34.21 14.76 1.07
C SER A 126 -32.80 14.22 1.37
N PRO A 127 -31.84 15.07 1.83
CA PRO A 127 -30.48 14.63 2.16
C PRO A 127 -30.44 13.52 3.21
N TYR A 128 -31.37 13.50 4.16
CA TYR A 128 -31.45 12.42 5.16
C TYR A 128 -31.87 11.08 4.52
N ALA A 129 -32.85 11.09 3.63
CA ALA A 129 -33.27 9.89 2.90
C ALA A 129 -32.12 9.37 2.00
N SER A 130 -31.40 10.30 1.38
CA SER A 130 -30.19 9.98 0.59
C SER A 130 -29.08 9.34 1.44
N LEU A 131 -28.82 9.85 2.65
CA LEU A 131 -27.86 9.23 3.57
C LEU A 131 -28.27 7.82 3.98
N LEU A 132 -29.54 7.59 4.26
CA LEU A 132 -30.02 6.24 4.62
C LEU A 132 -29.80 5.24 3.49
N ARG A 133 -30.05 5.65 2.23
CA ARG A 133 -29.75 4.79 1.07
C ARG A 133 -28.26 4.53 0.89
N LEU A 134 -27.42 5.54 1.16
CA LEU A 134 -25.98 5.39 1.08
C LEU A 134 -25.44 4.37 2.08
N ARG A 135 -26.12 4.15 3.22
CA ARG A 135 -25.80 3.07 4.18
C ARG A 135 -25.86 1.68 3.56
N ASP A 136 -26.73 1.47 2.58
CA ASP A 136 -26.95 0.14 1.99
C ASP A 136 -25.84 -0.26 1.01
N THR A 137 -24.99 0.69 0.60
CA THR A 137 -23.82 0.39 -0.24
C THR A 137 -22.60 -0.08 0.57
N GLU A 138 -21.79 -0.91 -0.07
CA GLU A 138 -20.48 -1.33 0.46
C GLU A 138 -19.33 -0.45 -0.08
N LEU A 139 -19.66 0.55 -0.93
CA LEU A 139 -18.64 1.36 -1.57
C LEU A 139 -18.02 2.40 -0.62
N LEU A 140 -18.75 2.81 0.42
CA LEU A 140 -18.32 3.78 1.43
C LEU A 140 -18.36 3.17 2.84
N PRO A 141 -17.53 2.18 3.15
CA PRO A 141 -17.63 1.38 4.38
C PRO A 141 -17.42 2.19 5.66
N LYS A 142 -16.57 3.23 5.65
CA LYS A 142 -16.32 4.06 6.84
C LYS A 142 -17.47 5.01 7.11
N LEU A 143 -18.02 5.58 6.06
CA LEU A 143 -19.19 6.44 6.18
C LEU A 143 -20.45 5.65 6.55
N LYS A 144 -20.61 4.43 6.04
CA LYS A 144 -21.69 3.50 6.44
C LYS A 144 -21.77 3.33 7.96
N GLU A 145 -20.64 3.18 8.64
CA GLU A 145 -20.57 3.09 10.10
C GLU A 145 -21.11 4.36 10.79
N GLU A 146 -20.75 5.55 10.26
CA GLU A 146 -21.19 6.83 10.81
C GLU A 146 -22.66 7.15 10.50
N ILE A 147 -23.16 6.76 9.33
CA ILE A 147 -24.61 6.87 9.01
C ILE A 147 -25.42 5.99 9.97
N GLY A 148 -24.98 4.77 10.24
CA GLY A 148 -25.58 3.90 11.25
C GLY A 148 -25.53 4.47 12.68
N ARG A 149 -24.56 5.35 12.98
CA ARG A 149 -24.50 6.09 14.22
C ARG A 149 -25.58 7.18 14.28
N ILE A 150 -25.79 7.94 13.20
CA ILE A 150 -26.85 8.94 13.09
C ILE A 150 -28.23 8.27 13.35
N GLU A 151 -28.50 7.16 12.69
CA GLU A 151 -29.74 6.41 12.86
C GLU A 151 -29.93 5.94 14.31
N ARG A 152 -28.91 5.42 14.95
CA ARG A 152 -28.95 5.03 16.37
C ARG A 152 -29.26 6.22 17.28
N ILE A 153 -28.70 7.40 17.01
CA ILE A 153 -29.00 8.63 17.75
C ILE A 153 -30.50 8.93 17.62
N ILE A 154 -31.06 8.90 16.40
CA ILE A 154 -32.50 9.15 16.17
C ILE A 154 -33.36 8.16 16.95
N LEU A 155 -33.07 6.86 16.81
CA LEU A 155 -33.85 5.79 17.45
C LEU A 155 -33.75 5.81 18.99
N SER A 156 -32.59 6.18 19.54
CA SER A 156 -32.39 6.18 21.00
C SER A 156 -32.87 7.45 21.69
N THR A 157 -32.84 8.61 21.02
CA THR A 157 -33.17 9.90 21.63
C THR A 157 -34.48 10.50 21.15
N GLY A 158 -35.08 9.97 20.06
CA GLY A 158 -36.28 10.56 19.43
C GLY A 158 -36.02 11.92 18.76
N MET A 159 -34.75 12.30 18.55
CA MET A 159 -34.39 13.56 17.88
C MET A 159 -34.84 13.57 16.41
N ASP A 160 -35.16 14.75 15.90
CA ASP A 160 -35.36 14.94 14.46
C ASP A 160 -34.06 14.67 13.68
N PRO A 161 -34.15 14.22 12.42
CA PRO A 161 -32.97 13.85 11.61
C PRO A 161 -31.93 14.94 11.49
N VAL A 162 -32.36 16.21 11.32
CA VAL A 162 -31.47 17.37 11.17
C VAL A 162 -30.64 17.62 12.43
N SER A 163 -31.28 17.53 13.62
CA SER A 163 -30.59 17.67 14.90
C SER A 163 -29.67 16.49 15.21
N ALA A 164 -30.05 15.27 14.83
CA ALA A 164 -29.23 14.09 14.98
C ALA A 164 -27.95 14.14 14.10
N MET A 165 -28.09 14.61 12.84
CA MET A 165 -26.96 14.85 11.95
C MET A 165 -26.02 15.92 12.51
N ALA A 166 -26.56 17.02 13.05
CA ALA A 166 -25.77 18.08 13.67
C ALA A 166 -25.00 17.57 14.91
N LYS A 167 -25.62 16.72 15.73
CA LYS A 167 -24.98 16.09 16.89
C LYS A 167 -23.85 15.15 16.47
N ALA A 168 -24.11 14.25 15.52
CA ALA A 168 -23.11 13.31 15.01
C ALA A 168 -21.89 14.05 14.40
N ALA A 169 -22.14 15.17 13.72
CA ALA A 169 -21.08 16.00 13.15
C ALA A 169 -20.16 16.63 14.21
N LYS A 170 -20.73 17.10 15.33
CA LYS A 170 -19.96 17.65 16.44
C LYS A 170 -19.14 16.59 17.17
N ASP A 171 -19.75 15.42 17.39
CA ASP A 171 -19.12 14.32 18.13
C ASP A 171 -17.93 13.71 17.39
N LEU A 172 -17.94 13.64 16.05
CA LEU A 172 -16.85 13.10 15.26
C LEU A 172 -15.64 14.05 15.21
N GLY A 173 -15.85 15.37 15.34
CA GLY A 173 -14.79 16.38 15.33
C GLY A 173 -14.02 16.52 13.99
N LEU A 174 -14.50 15.91 12.90
CA LEU A 174 -13.89 16.02 11.58
C LEU A 174 -14.48 17.22 10.84
N LYS A 175 -13.62 18.19 10.49
CA LYS A 175 -14.02 19.48 9.94
C LYS A 175 -14.88 19.35 8.68
N GLU A 176 -14.45 18.56 7.71
CA GLU A 176 -15.16 18.38 6.43
C GLU A 176 -16.55 17.74 6.64
N TYR A 177 -16.65 16.79 7.57
CA TYR A 177 -17.92 16.16 7.92
C TYR A 177 -18.85 17.12 8.66
N ALA A 178 -18.28 17.89 9.59
CA ALA A 178 -19.03 18.91 10.32
C ALA A 178 -19.52 20.01 9.39
N GLU A 179 -18.71 20.53 8.47
CA GLU A 179 -19.11 21.51 7.47
C GLU A 179 -20.30 20.98 6.64
N LEU A 180 -20.24 19.74 6.16
CA LEU A 180 -21.32 19.15 5.35
C LEU A 180 -22.64 19.06 6.13
N LEU A 181 -22.63 18.46 7.31
CA LEU A 181 -23.86 18.15 8.03
C LEU A 181 -24.40 19.33 8.85
N LEU A 182 -23.53 20.14 9.48
CA LEU A 182 -23.97 21.34 10.22
C LEU A 182 -24.44 22.42 9.26
N GLY A 183 -23.77 22.60 8.13
CA GLY A 183 -24.20 23.55 7.14
C GLY A 183 -25.54 23.15 6.52
N TYR A 184 -25.74 21.87 6.18
CA TYR A 184 -27.05 21.37 5.79
C TYR A 184 -28.12 21.65 6.84
N ALA A 185 -27.86 21.33 8.11
CA ALA A 185 -28.80 21.58 9.20
C ALA A 185 -29.12 23.08 9.37
N SER A 186 -28.14 23.95 9.19
CA SER A 186 -28.31 25.40 9.24
C SER A 186 -29.16 25.90 8.07
N THR A 187 -28.84 25.47 6.84
CA THR A 187 -29.58 25.86 5.62
C THR A 187 -31.06 25.45 5.70
N MET A 188 -31.32 24.23 6.19
CA MET A 188 -32.70 23.75 6.42
C MET A 188 -33.44 24.59 7.44
N ARG A 189 -32.80 24.96 8.57
CA ARG A 189 -33.45 25.76 9.62
C ARG A 189 -33.71 27.19 9.21
N THR A 190 -32.88 27.76 8.35
CA THR A 190 -33.04 29.13 7.85
C THR A 190 -33.94 29.23 6.60
N GLY A 191 -34.40 28.09 6.05
CA GLY A 191 -35.20 28.04 4.82
C GLY A 191 -34.41 28.37 3.55
N GLY A 192 -33.06 28.21 3.59
CA GLY A 192 -32.18 28.44 2.46
C GLY A 192 -32.23 27.33 1.42
N ASP A 193 -31.61 27.58 0.25
CA ASP A 193 -31.48 26.62 -0.84
C ASP A 193 -30.47 25.51 -0.49
N VAL A 194 -30.99 24.34 -0.15
CA VAL A 194 -30.24 23.16 0.24
C VAL A 194 -29.47 22.60 -0.95
N LEU A 195 -30.04 22.60 -2.14
CA LEU A 195 -29.40 22.07 -3.35
C LEU A 195 -28.15 22.88 -3.68
N HIS A 196 -28.28 24.19 -3.75
CA HIS A 196 -27.17 25.10 -4.00
C HIS A 196 -26.06 24.96 -2.94
N TYR A 197 -26.46 24.82 -1.66
CA TYR A 197 -25.50 24.58 -0.57
C TYR A 197 -24.71 23.28 -0.79
N LEU A 198 -25.39 22.15 -1.04
CA LEU A 198 -24.74 20.85 -1.22
C LEU A 198 -23.82 20.85 -2.44
N TYR A 199 -24.26 21.45 -3.55
CA TYR A 199 -23.44 21.59 -4.76
C TYR A 199 -22.16 22.37 -4.49
N SER A 200 -22.28 23.58 -3.93
CA SER A 200 -21.14 24.44 -3.58
C SER A 200 -20.18 23.76 -2.59
N GLN A 201 -20.74 23.03 -1.62
CA GLN A 201 -19.93 22.29 -0.64
C GLN A 201 -19.17 21.12 -1.29
N THR A 202 -19.82 20.40 -2.22
CA THR A 202 -19.20 19.31 -2.98
C THR A 202 -18.05 19.82 -3.84
N GLU A 203 -18.26 20.90 -4.59
CA GLU A 203 -17.21 21.54 -5.40
C GLU A 203 -16.01 21.98 -4.54
N SER A 204 -16.29 22.60 -3.37
CA SER A 204 -15.26 22.99 -2.41
C SER A 204 -14.47 21.78 -1.88
N MET A 205 -15.14 20.65 -1.62
CA MET A 205 -14.50 19.42 -1.18
C MET A 205 -13.62 18.80 -2.25
N PHE A 206 -14.03 18.78 -3.51
CA PHE A 206 -13.20 18.31 -4.61
C PHE A 206 -11.99 19.22 -4.85
N LYS A 207 -12.14 20.53 -4.78
CA LYS A 207 -11.00 21.47 -4.83
C LYS A 207 -10.00 21.21 -3.69
N ARG A 208 -10.48 20.99 -2.46
CA ARG A 208 -9.61 20.62 -1.33
C ARG A 208 -8.95 19.24 -1.53
N MET A 209 -9.65 18.30 -2.17
CA MET A 209 -9.10 16.99 -2.51
C MET A 209 -7.97 17.11 -3.54
N ALA A 210 -8.10 17.95 -4.57
CA ALA A 210 -7.05 18.25 -5.54
C ALA A 210 -5.78 18.80 -4.85
N LEU A 211 -5.94 19.77 -3.94
CA LEU A 211 -4.82 20.30 -3.16
C LEU A 211 -4.16 19.22 -2.27
N ARG A 212 -4.94 18.31 -1.69
CA ARG A 212 -4.41 17.18 -0.91
C ARG A 212 -3.63 16.19 -1.80
N ILE A 213 -4.11 15.92 -3.01
CA ILE A 213 -3.43 15.06 -3.99
C ILE A 213 -2.08 15.66 -4.36
N LYS A 214 -2.03 16.96 -4.64
CA LYS A 214 -0.78 17.67 -4.92
C LYS A 214 0.19 17.59 -3.74
N ALA A 215 -0.25 17.95 -2.55
CA ALA A 215 0.57 17.87 -1.33
C ALA A 215 1.03 16.43 -1.01
N MET A 216 0.20 15.42 -1.32
CA MET A 216 0.59 14.02 -1.23
C MET A 216 1.71 13.69 -2.23
N GLY A 217 1.61 14.17 -3.48
CA GLY A 217 2.65 14.00 -4.49
C GLY A 217 4.00 14.56 -4.03
N ASP A 218 4.01 15.79 -3.50
CA ASP A 218 5.22 16.44 -2.96
C ASP A 218 5.83 15.65 -1.79
N ARG A 219 5.00 15.16 -0.86
CA ARG A 219 5.46 14.32 0.26
C ARG A 219 6.00 12.96 -0.21
N MET A 220 5.39 12.37 -1.23
CA MET A 220 5.87 11.12 -1.83
C MET A 220 7.21 11.32 -2.53
N SER A 221 7.43 12.48 -3.18
CA SER A 221 8.74 12.84 -3.75
C SER A 221 9.82 12.89 -2.68
N LEU A 222 9.60 13.65 -1.61
CA LEU A 222 10.52 13.73 -0.48
C LEU A 222 10.79 12.37 0.18
N LEU A 223 9.75 11.54 0.32
CA LEU A 223 9.89 10.20 0.89
C LEU A 223 10.71 9.30 -0.05
N MET A 224 10.49 9.37 -1.36
CA MET A 224 11.26 8.61 -2.35
C MET A 224 12.72 9.05 -2.39
N GLU A 225 12.98 10.34 -2.39
CA GLU A 225 14.34 10.90 -2.34
C GLU A 225 15.07 10.47 -1.07
N GLY A 226 14.45 10.66 0.09
CA GLY A 226 14.99 10.24 1.38
C GLY A 226 15.27 8.74 1.46
N TYR A 227 14.34 7.91 0.98
CA TYR A 227 14.55 6.47 0.89
C TYR A 227 15.72 6.10 -0.02
N THR A 228 15.78 6.70 -1.21
CA THR A 228 16.84 6.41 -2.20
C THR A 228 18.20 6.82 -1.65
N ILE A 229 18.30 7.96 -0.99
CA ILE A 229 19.53 8.41 -0.31
C ILE A 229 19.95 7.39 0.76
N ILE A 230 19.05 7.00 1.65
CA ILE A 230 19.36 6.04 2.72
C ILE A 230 19.73 4.67 2.14
N ALA A 231 19.02 4.19 1.14
CA ALA A 231 19.28 2.90 0.51
C ALA A 231 20.64 2.88 -0.22
N ILE A 232 21.00 3.96 -0.92
CA ILE A 232 22.27 4.05 -1.67
C ILE A 232 23.44 4.36 -0.74
N LEU A 233 23.39 5.49 -0.04
CA LEU A 233 24.50 5.92 0.82
C LEU A 233 24.68 4.98 2.01
N GLY A 234 23.59 4.44 2.56
CA GLY A 234 23.64 3.42 3.60
C GLY A 234 24.32 2.14 3.12
N ALA A 235 23.94 1.63 1.95
CA ALA A 235 24.57 0.45 1.36
C ALA A 235 26.06 0.70 1.04
N LEU A 236 26.38 1.80 0.34
CA LEU A 236 27.76 2.15 -0.01
C LEU A 236 28.63 2.39 1.23
N GLY A 237 28.11 3.07 2.25
CA GLY A 237 28.81 3.30 3.50
C GLY A 237 29.17 1.99 4.21
N ILE A 238 28.22 1.06 4.29
CA ILE A 238 28.46 -0.28 4.87
C ILE A 238 29.46 -1.07 4.03
N TYR A 239 29.33 -1.04 2.71
CA TYR A 239 30.27 -1.72 1.81
C TYR A 239 31.69 -1.17 1.97
N MET A 240 31.84 0.16 2.05
CA MET A 240 33.14 0.80 2.24
C MET A 240 33.77 0.45 3.58
N VAL A 241 33.02 0.52 4.69
CA VAL A 241 33.52 0.14 6.01
C VAL A 241 33.90 -1.34 6.06
N PHE A 242 33.13 -2.20 5.42
CA PHE A 242 33.44 -3.62 5.33
C PHE A 242 34.72 -3.92 4.55
N ILE A 243 34.89 -3.30 3.37
CA ILE A 243 36.09 -3.44 2.55
C ILE A 243 37.34 -2.92 3.30
N VAL A 244 37.24 -1.76 3.95
CA VAL A 244 38.33 -1.20 4.76
C VAL A 244 38.68 -2.14 5.92
N SER A 245 37.70 -2.72 6.59
CA SER A 245 37.89 -3.70 7.66
C SER A 245 38.63 -4.96 7.20
N LEU A 246 38.35 -5.42 5.98
CA LEU A 246 39.05 -6.56 5.37
C LEU A 246 40.48 -6.22 4.94
N SER A 247 40.70 -5.01 4.41
CA SER A 247 41.99 -4.56 3.90
C SER A 247 42.98 -4.21 4.99
N PHE A 248 42.51 -3.78 6.14
CA PHE A 248 43.32 -3.37 7.29
C PHE A 248 42.88 -4.11 8.56
N PRO A 249 43.38 -5.34 8.81
CA PRO A 249 43.01 -6.17 9.98
C PRO A 249 43.22 -5.47 11.33
N GLN A 250 44.05 -4.44 11.37
CA GLN A 250 44.28 -3.60 12.55
C GLN A 250 43.05 -2.78 12.96
N PHE A 251 42.16 -2.48 12.00
CA PHE A 251 40.93 -1.71 12.20
C PHE A 251 39.69 -2.60 12.33
N GLN A 252 39.74 -3.81 12.81
CA GLN A 252 38.64 -4.79 12.97
C GLN A 252 37.23 -4.13 13.19
N ALA A 253 36.82 -3.28 12.24
CA ALA A 253 35.64 -2.43 12.42
C ALA A 253 34.33 -3.21 12.24
N LEU A 254 34.32 -4.22 11.37
CA LEU A 254 33.11 -4.98 11.05
C LEU A 254 33.42 -6.46 10.76
N PRO A 255 32.96 -7.39 11.61
CA PRO A 255 33.01 -8.81 11.27
C PRO A 255 32.04 -9.13 10.12
N PRO A 256 32.31 -10.16 9.28
CA PRO A 256 31.48 -10.55 8.15
C PRO A 256 30.01 -10.77 8.50
N GLU A 257 29.73 -11.33 9.67
CA GLU A 257 28.38 -11.58 10.16
C GLU A 257 27.58 -10.29 10.36
N THR A 258 28.24 -9.24 10.87
CA THR A 258 27.62 -7.93 11.06
C THR A 258 27.31 -7.29 9.71
N PHE A 259 28.19 -7.43 8.72
CA PHE A 259 27.94 -6.98 7.36
C PHE A 259 26.71 -7.67 6.75
N PHE A 260 26.59 -9.00 6.89
CA PHE A 260 25.41 -9.74 6.42
C PHE A 260 24.13 -9.30 7.13
N PHE A 261 24.18 -9.09 8.44
CA PHE A 261 23.02 -8.59 9.19
C PHE A 261 22.55 -7.23 8.66
N PHE A 262 23.46 -6.28 8.47
CA PHE A 262 23.11 -4.97 7.91
C PHE A 262 22.54 -5.07 6.51
N SER A 263 23.17 -5.86 5.64
CA SER A 263 22.81 -5.93 4.23
C SER A 263 21.53 -6.72 3.96
N PHE A 264 21.31 -7.83 4.68
CA PHE A 264 20.17 -8.72 4.44
C PHE A 264 19.00 -8.53 5.40
N VAL A 265 19.19 -7.88 6.53
CA VAL A 265 18.13 -7.67 7.53
C VAL A 265 17.82 -6.21 7.72
N LEU A 266 18.79 -5.37 8.04
CA LEU A 266 18.56 -3.97 8.39
C LEU A 266 18.09 -3.15 7.18
N LEU A 267 18.78 -3.18 6.05
CA LEU A 267 18.39 -2.40 4.86
C LEU A 267 17.04 -2.84 4.26
N PRO A 268 16.72 -4.14 4.10
CA PRO A 268 15.36 -4.56 3.76
C PRO A 268 14.33 -4.17 4.82
N GLY A 269 14.68 -4.18 6.12
CA GLY A 269 13.83 -3.69 7.20
C GLY A 269 13.48 -2.20 7.06
N VAL A 270 14.47 -1.38 6.71
CA VAL A 270 14.24 0.04 6.36
C VAL A 270 13.29 0.16 5.17
N SER A 271 13.44 -0.66 4.14
CA SER A 271 12.53 -0.67 2.98
C SER A 271 11.09 -0.98 3.39
N ILE A 272 10.88 -1.92 4.31
CA ILE A 272 9.54 -2.24 4.87
C ILE A 272 8.97 -1.04 5.63
N ALA A 273 9.79 -0.35 6.43
CA ALA A 273 9.35 0.87 7.13
C ALA A 273 8.91 1.97 6.14
N PHE A 274 9.66 2.18 5.05
CA PHE A 274 9.29 3.13 4.01
C PHE A 274 8.02 2.72 3.23
N LEU A 275 7.80 1.41 3.00
CA LEU A 275 6.52 0.91 2.46
C LEU A 275 5.34 1.26 3.37
N TYR A 276 5.51 1.12 4.67
CA TYR A 276 4.49 1.50 5.65
C TYR A 276 4.23 3.02 5.65
N PHE A 277 5.27 3.86 5.64
CA PHE A 277 5.10 5.31 5.53
C PHE A 277 4.42 5.72 4.24
N ALA A 278 4.79 5.09 3.11
CA ALA A 278 4.13 5.33 1.83
C ALA A 278 2.64 4.97 1.88
N ASP A 279 2.28 3.84 2.51
CA ASP A 279 0.88 3.43 2.67
C ASP A 279 0.08 4.40 3.54
N ALA A 280 0.68 4.87 4.65
CA ALA A 280 0.04 5.82 5.57
C ALA A 280 -0.19 7.20 4.97
N MET A 281 0.63 7.61 3.98
CA MET A 281 0.51 8.92 3.32
C MET A 281 -0.38 8.91 2.08
N GLN A 282 -0.62 7.75 1.48
CA GLN A 282 -1.43 7.60 0.27
C GLN A 282 -2.93 7.65 0.55
N ILE A 283 -3.69 8.10 -0.43
CA ILE A 283 -5.15 7.98 -0.43
C ILE A 283 -5.48 6.55 -0.85
N ASN A 284 -5.93 5.75 0.12
CA ASN A 284 -6.31 4.36 -0.09
C ASN A 284 -7.82 4.27 -0.35
N TYR A 285 -8.19 3.54 -1.39
CA TYR A 285 -9.59 3.22 -1.70
C TYR A 285 -10.00 1.88 -1.06
N PRO A 286 -11.30 1.71 -0.71
CA PRO A 286 -11.76 0.53 0.05
C PRO A 286 -11.66 -0.81 -0.71
N ILE A 287 -11.59 -0.76 -2.03
CA ILE A 287 -11.55 -1.97 -2.88
C ILE A 287 -10.12 -2.28 -3.29
N SER A 288 -9.63 -3.45 -2.92
CA SER A 288 -8.30 -3.94 -3.30
C SER A 288 -8.38 -5.26 -4.07
N GLN A 289 -7.40 -5.48 -4.95
CA GLN A 289 -7.30 -6.71 -5.74
C GLN A 289 -6.41 -7.73 -5.03
N TRP A 290 -7.01 -8.64 -4.28
CA TRP A 290 -6.28 -9.70 -3.57
C TRP A 290 -5.79 -10.84 -4.47
N LYS A 291 -6.35 -10.99 -5.69
CA LYS A 291 -6.02 -12.08 -6.60
C LYS A 291 -4.53 -12.14 -6.98
N ALA A 292 -3.90 -10.98 -7.16
CA ALA A 292 -2.48 -10.90 -7.47
C ALA A 292 -1.61 -11.46 -6.32
N TYR A 293 -1.99 -11.22 -5.05
CA TYR A 293 -1.26 -11.74 -3.89
C TYR A 293 -1.40 -13.26 -3.73
N LEU A 294 -2.52 -13.86 -4.17
CA LEU A 294 -2.66 -15.32 -4.21
C LEU A 294 -1.67 -15.96 -5.20
N VAL A 295 -1.42 -15.29 -6.33
CA VAL A 295 -0.41 -15.75 -7.30
C VAL A 295 0.99 -15.69 -6.68
N LEU A 296 1.30 -14.61 -5.94
CA LEU A 296 2.55 -14.50 -5.20
C LEU A 296 2.72 -15.64 -4.19
N LEU A 297 1.68 -15.89 -3.39
CA LEU A 297 1.70 -16.98 -2.40
C LEU A 297 1.95 -18.35 -3.06
N GLY A 298 1.40 -18.56 -4.26
CA GLY A 298 1.63 -19.79 -5.04
C GLY A 298 3.05 -19.90 -5.61
N SER A 299 3.69 -18.78 -5.99
CA SER A 299 5.06 -18.79 -6.53
C SER A 299 6.15 -18.80 -5.45
N MET A 300 5.84 -18.34 -4.22
CA MET A 300 6.80 -18.28 -3.11
C MET A 300 7.48 -19.61 -2.78
N PRO A 301 6.77 -20.75 -2.61
CA PRO A 301 7.42 -22.01 -2.26
C PRO A 301 8.45 -22.45 -3.30
N LEU A 302 8.13 -22.29 -4.60
CA LEU A 302 9.04 -22.60 -5.68
C LEU A 302 10.27 -21.69 -5.69
N GLY A 303 10.06 -20.39 -5.51
CA GLY A 303 11.15 -19.42 -5.46
C GLY A 303 12.05 -19.63 -4.25
N ILE A 304 11.50 -19.88 -3.06
CA ILE A 304 12.27 -20.19 -1.84
C ILE A 304 13.08 -21.48 -2.04
N PHE A 305 12.48 -22.50 -2.66
CA PHE A 305 13.20 -23.73 -3.00
C PHE A 305 14.38 -23.45 -3.94
N ILE A 306 14.19 -22.69 -5.02
CA ILE A 306 15.27 -22.31 -5.92
C ILE A 306 16.34 -21.49 -5.19
N LEU A 307 15.97 -20.50 -4.38
CA LEU A 307 16.92 -19.73 -3.57
C LEU A 307 17.73 -20.63 -2.63
N SER A 308 17.10 -21.63 -2.03
CA SER A 308 17.81 -22.59 -1.16
C SER A 308 18.86 -23.41 -1.92
N GLN A 309 18.65 -23.70 -3.19
CA GLN A 309 19.57 -24.49 -4.01
C GLN A 309 20.63 -23.64 -4.72
N THR A 310 20.35 -22.37 -4.99
CA THR A 310 21.23 -21.50 -5.80
C THR A 310 22.03 -20.49 -4.98
N VAL A 311 21.61 -20.17 -3.76
CA VAL A 311 22.27 -19.16 -2.89
C VAL A 311 22.88 -19.80 -1.65
N PHE A 312 22.11 -20.61 -0.90
CA PHE A 312 22.56 -21.18 0.38
C PHE A 312 23.85 -22.00 0.30
N PRO A 313 24.13 -22.78 -0.76
CA PRO A 313 25.36 -23.58 -0.84
C PRO A 313 26.64 -22.75 -0.77
N TYR A 314 26.60 -21.48 -1.17
CA TYR A 314 27.76 -20.58 -1.13
C TYR A 314 28.04 -20.03 0.28
N PHE A 315 27.01 -19.93 1.13
CA PHE A 315 27.12 -19.35 2.47
C PHE A 315 27.08 -20.40 3.60
N VAL A 316 26.48 -21.58 3.35
CA VAL A 316 26.32 -22.66 4.34
C VAL A 316 27.03 -23.90 3.87
N LYS A 317 28.18 -24.21 4.48
CA LYS A 317 28.96 -25.41 4.15
C LYS A 317 28.16 -26.69 4.45
N GLY A 318 28.15 -27.62 3.50
CA GLY A 318 27.46 -28.91 3.66
C GLY A 318 25.95 -28.87 3.43
N PHE A 319 25.42 -27.80 2.88
CA PHE A 319 23.99 -27.73 2.51
C PHE A 319 23.70 -28.75 1.38
N PRO A 320 22.61 -29.58 1.49
CA PRO A 320 22.26 -30.55 0.48
C PRO A 320 21.82 -29.86 -0.81
N VAL A 321 22.51 -30.14 -1.91
CA VAL A 321 22.25 -29.52 -3.20
C VAL A 321 21.81 -30.52 -4.26
N ILE A 322 20.89 -30.08 -5.10
CA ILE A 322 20.52 -30.80 -6.32
C ILE A 322 21.34 -30.21 -7.48
N PRO A 323 22.20 -31.01 -8.15
CA PRO A 323 23.17 -30.51 -9.13
C PRO A 323 22.58 -29.65 -10.24
N ILE A 324 21.38 -30.00 -10.73
CA ILE A 324 20.69 -29.25 -11.80
C ILE A 324 20.46 -27.77 -11.39
N PHE A 325 20.02 -27.52 -10.16
CA PHE A 325 19.72 -26.16 -9.71
C PHE A 325 20.98 -25.41 -9.28
N SER A 326 21.92 -26.07 -8.62
CA SER A 326 23.17 -25.43 -8.17
C SER A 326 24.11 -25.06 -9.32
N GLN A 327 23.99 -25.70 -10.47
CA GLN A 327 24.77 -25.36 -11.68
C GLN A 327 24.16 -24.19 -12.47
N MET A 328 22.88 -23.86 -12.31
CA MET A 328 22.23 -22.75 -13.05
C MET A 328 22.97 -21.41 -12.90
N PRO A 329 23.36 -20.93 -11.72
CA PRO A 329 24.11 -19.68 -11.58
C PRO A 329 25.47 -19.73 -12.27
N VAL A 330 26.16 -20.89 -12.23
CA VAL A 330 27.46 -21.09 -12.90
C VAL A 330 27.32 -21.01 -14.42
N ILE A 331 26.34 -21.70 -14.98
CA ILE A 331 26.05 -21.66 -16.43
C ILE A 331 25.71 -20.21 -16.86
N LEU A 332 24.90 -19.51 -16.07
CA LEU A 332 24.52 -18.13 -16.38
C LEU A 332 25.72 -17.17 -16.29
N ARG A 333 26.62 -17.37 -15.30
CA ARG A 333 27.88 -16.65 -15.20
C ARG A 333 28.74 -16.84 -16.45
N ASP A 334 28.90 -18.09 -16.92
CA ASP A 334 29.73 -18.43 -18.08
C ASP A 334 29.14 -17.85 -19.37
N ILE A 335 27.80 -17.90 -19.54
CA ILE A 335 27.10 -17.25 -20.67
C ILE A 335 27.32 -15.74 -20.70
N LEU A 336 27.24 -15.09 -19.53
CA LEU A 336 27.44 -13.65 -19.38
C LEU A 336 28.93 -13.25 -19.29
N ALA A 337 29.85 -14.22 -19.30
CA ALA A 337 31.29 -14.01 -19.13
C ALA A 337 31.64 -13.11 -17.92
N LEU A 338 30.97 -13.35 -16.77
CA LEU A 338 31.19 -12.62 -15.54
C LEU A 338 32.32 -13.22 -14.71
N ASN A 339 32.90 -12.43 -13.83
CA ASN A 339 33.95 -12.86 -12.92
C ASN A 339 33.46 -13.93 -11.93
N GLU A 340 34.37 -14.76 -11.45
CA GLU A 340 34.09 -15.70 -10.37
C GLU A 340 33.60 -14.96 -9.11
N GLY A 341 32.63 -15.56 -8.40
CA GLY A 341 32.01 -14.95 -7.22
C GLY A 341 30.67 -14.24 -7.52
N CYS A 342 30.25 -14.12 -8.79
CA CYS A 342 28.91 -13.62 -9.14
C CYS A 342 27.80 -14.67 -9.00
N GLU A 343 28.15 -15.95 -8.80
CA GLU A 343 27.21 -17.07 -8.78
C GLU A 343 26.08 -16.90 -7.76
N PRO A 344 26.31 -16.55 -6.48
CA PRO A 344 25.22 -16.40 -5.51
C PRO A 344 24.31 -15.21 -5.84
N ALA A 345 24.85 -14.14 -6.42
CA ALA A 345 24.04 -13.02 -6.89
C ALA A 345 23.14 -13.39 -8.08
N LEU A 346 23.66 -14.18 -9.02
CA LEU A 346 22.86 -14.73 -10.12
C LEU A 346 21.82 -15.74 -9.62
N GLY A 347 22.17 -16.56 -8.65
CA GLY A 347 21.24 -17.45 -7.96
C GLY A 347 20.08 -16.69 -7.28
N LEU A 348 20.42 -15.61 -6.58
CA LEU A 348 19.43 -14.70 -5.97
C LEU A 348 18.53 -14.06 -7.05
N THR A 349 19.12 -13.63 -8.14
CA THR A 349 18.39 -13.07 -9.30
C THR A 349 17.36 -14.06 -9.85
N ILE A 350 17.77 -15.31 -10.10
CA ILE A 350 16.88 -16.36 -10.63
C ILE A 350 15.71 -16.60 -9.66
N GLY A 351 16.01 -16.78 -8.37
CA GLY A 351 14.98 -17.02 -7.35
C GLY A 351 13.99 -15.87 -7.22
N LEU A 352 14.47 -14.62 -7.20
CA LEU A 352 13.63 -13.43 -7.13
C LEU A 352 12.79 -13.24 -8.40
N ILE A 353 13.31 -13.58 -9.59
CA ILE A 353 12.54 -13.57 -10.84
C ILE A 353 11.40 -14.59 -10.77
N VAL A 354 11.67 -15.80 -10.31
CA VAL A 354 10.63 -16.85 -10.19
C VAL A 354 9.52 -16.46 -9.23
N ILE A 355 9.83 -15.80 -8.12
CA ILE A 355 8.83 -15.28 -7.18
C ILE A 355 8.03 -14.13 -7.81
N SER A 356 8.72 -13.20 -8.48
CA SER A 356 8.18 -11.89 -8.84
C SER A 356 7.48 -11.87 -10.19
N LEU A 357 7.94 -12.66 -11.15
CA LEU A 357 7.43 -12.64 -12.52
C LEU A 357 5.94 -13.00 -12.61
N PRO A 358 5.43 -14.08 -11.96
CA PRO A 358 4.01 -14.39 -11.99
C PRO A 358 3.15 -13.27 -11.39
N MET A 359 3.62 -12.64 -10.31
CA MET A 359 2.96 -11.51 -9.66
C MET A 359 2.91 -10.30 -10.58
N ALA A 360 4.04 -9.94 -11.21
CA ALA A 360 4.14 -8.79 -12.11
C ALA A 360 3.23 -8.96 -13.34
N ILE A 361 3.16 -10.16 -13.91
CA ILE A 361 2.26 -10.48 -15.04
C ILE A 361 0.80 -10.37 -14.59
N SER A 362 0.46 -10.92 -13.43
CA SER A 362 -0.89 -10.88 -12.87
C SER A 362 -1.33 -9.43 -12.60
N ASP A 363 -0.50 -8.62 -11.94
CA ASP A 363 -0.80 -7.20 -11.67
C ASP A 363 -0.95 -6.41 -12.98
N ARG A 364 -0.08 -6.64 -13.96
CA ARG A 364 -0.19 -6.01 -15.27
C ARG A 364 -1.51 -6.34 -15.96
N HIS A 365 -1.90 -7.62 -15.97
CA HIS A 365 -3.16 -8.05 -16.58
C HIS A 365 -4.37 -7.35 -15.94
N PHE A 366 -4.45 -7.31 -14.61
CA PHE A 366 -5.53 -6.64 -13.90
C PHE A 366 -5.50 -5.12 -14.09
N SER A 367 -4.32 -4.51 -14.02
CA SER A 367 -4.16 -3.06 -14.20
C SER A 367 -4.50 -2.60 -15.62
N GLU A 368 -4.07 -3.35 -16.63
CA GLU A 368 -4.42 -3.04 -18.03
C GLU A 368 -5.91 -3.26 -18.30
N ALA A 369 -6.54 -4.26 -17.68
CA ALA A 369 -8.00 -4.47 -17.82
C ALA A 369 -8.82 -3.27 -17.33
N GLU A 370 -8.37 -2.58 -16.29
CA GLU A 370 -9.06 -1.43 -15.67
C GLU A 370 -8.67 -0.08 -16.28
N LYS A 371 -7.55 -0.01 -16.98
CA LYS A 371 -7.06 1.23 -17.57
C LYS A 371 -8.02 1.71 -18.66
N GLY A 372 -8.47 2.96 -18.56
CA GLY A 372 -9.37 3.57 -19.53
C GLY A 372 -10.87 3.31 -19.29
N ILE A 373 -11.24 2.52 -18.27
CA ILE A 373 -12.68 2.31 -17.95
C ILE A 373 -13.30 3.58 -17.37
N LEU A 374 -12.58 4.27 -16.49
CA LEU A 374 -13.08 5.51 -15.87
C LEU A 374 -13.33 6.60 -16.92
N GLU A 375 -12.41 6.76 -17.87
CA GLU A 375 -12.55 7.67 -19.01
C GLU A 375 -13.78 7.31 -19.85
N GLY A 376 -13.98 6.02 -20.12
CA GLY A 376 -15.16 5.53 -20.85
C GLY A 376 -16.47 5.79 -20.13
N VAL A 377 -16.52 5.55 -18.81
CA VAL A 377 -17.72 5.83 -17.98
C VAL A 377 -18.03 7.32 -17.97
N THR A 378 -17.02 8.19 -17.82
CA THR A 378 -17.22 9.64 -17.79
C THR A 378 -17.76 10.14 -19.14
N SER A 379 -17.20 9.68 -20.27
CA SER A 379 -17.70 10.02 -21.60
C SER A 379 -19.12 9.52 -21.85
N PHE A 380 -19.41 8.29 -21.40
CA PHE A 380 -20.76 7.73 -21.47
C PHE A 380 -21.77 8.55 -20.64
N LEU A 381 -21.42 8.98 -19.43
CA LEU A 381 -22.32 9.80 -18.60
C LEU A 381 -22.65 11.13 -19.27
N ARG A 382 -21.68 11.77 -19.92
CA ARG A 382 -21.89 13.00 -20.69
C ARG A 382 -22.87 12.78 -21.87
N ASP A 383 -22.64 11.74 -22.67
CA ASP A 383 -23.50 11.37 -23.78
C ASP A 383 -24.91 10.97 -23.32
N LEU A 384 -25.02 10.38 -22.14
CA LEU A 384 -26.28 10.00 -21.50
C LEU A 384 -27.14 11.26 -21.21
N VAL A 385 -26.50 12.31 -20.68
CA VAL A 385 -27.16 13.61 -20.43
C VAL A 385 -27.68 14.18 -21.74
N GLU A 386 -26.87 14.20 -22.81
CA GLU A 386 -27.31 14.72 -24.11
C GLU A 386 -28.50 13.91 -24.67
N ASN A 387 -28.49 12.58 -24.55
CA ASN A 387 -29.64 11.76 -24.95
C ASN A 387 -30.89 12.05 -24.10
N ARG A 388 -30.74 12.33 -22.81
CA ARG A 388 -31.86 12.73 -21.94
C ARG A 388 -32.48 14.03 -22.34
N LYS A 389 -31.68 15.03 -22.77
CA LYS A 389 -32.17 16.30 -23.32
C LYS A 389 -33.05 16.12 -24.56
N THR A 390 -32.90 15.01 -25.29
CA THR A 390 -33.79 14.66 -26.40
C THR A 390 -35.12 14.01 -25.98
N GLY A 391 -35.34 13.80 -24.67
CA GLY A 391 -36.57 13.22 -24.11
C GLY A 391 -36.58 11.69 -24.01
N LEU A 392 -35.48 11.00 -24.29
CA LEU A 392 -35.37 9.54 -24.12
C LEU A 392 -35.36 9.17 -22.64
N SER A 393 -35.98 8.03 -22.26
CA SER A 393 -35.82 7.49 -20.89
C SER A 393 -34.35 7.08 -20.63
N PRO A 394 -33.89 7.10 -19.35
CA PRO A 394 -32.53 6.71 -19.04
C PRO A 394 -32.17 5.32 -19.58
N GLU A 395 -33.05 4.34 -19.43
CA GLU A 395 -32.87 2.97 -19.91
C GLU A 395 -32.71 2.91 -21.44
N ARG A 396 -33.56 3.61 -22.17
CA ARG A 396 -33.44 3.71 -23.63
C ARG A 396 -32.20 4.46 -24.05
N SER A 397 -31.78 5.47 -23.30
CA SER A 397 -30.53 6.19 -23.56
C SER A 397 -29.33 5.28 -23.38
N ILE A 398 -29.28 4.42 -22.32
CA ILE A 398 -28.25 3.42 -22.11
C ILE A 398 -28.19 2.45 -23.31
N GLN A 399 -29.35 1.97 -23.77
CA GLN A 399 -29.44 1.06 -24.91
C GLN A 399 -28.96 1.72 -26.22
N SER A 400 -29.36 2.94 -26.48
CA SER A 400 -28.99 3.66 -27.72
C SER A 400 -27.50 4.01 -27.79
N LEU A 401 -26.84 4.16 -26.63
CA LEU A 401 -25.41 4.45 -26.52
C LEU A 401 -24.51 3.21 -26.56
N ALA A 402 -25.10 2.01 -26.45
CA ALA A 402 -24.34 0.78 -26.34
C ALA A 402 -23.41 0.47 -27.51
N ASP A 403 -23.73 0.98 -28.72
CA ASP A 403 -22.93 0.76 -29.92
C ASP A 403 -21.85 1.84 -30.16
N ARG A 404 -21.83 2.91 -29.35
CA ARG A 404 -20.78 3.91 -29.41
C ARG A 404 -19.47 3.37 -28.78
N ASP A 405 -18.36 3.95 -29.20
CA ASP A 405 -17.05 3.56 -28.67
C ASP A 405 -16.69 4.39 -27.43
N TYR A 406 -16.65 3.71 -26.29
CA TYR A 406 -16.18 4.22 -25.00
C TYR A 406 -14.91 3.46 -24.53
N GLY A 407 -14.10 3.02 -25.45
CA GLY A 407 -12.90 2.25 -25.15
C GLY A 407 -13.22 0.92 -24.44
N LYS A 408 -12.52 0.63 -23.38
CA LYS A 408 -12.73 -0.63 -22.63
C LYS A 408 -14.09 -0.72 -21.93
N PHE A 409 -14.75 0.41 -21.66
CA PHE A 409 -16.08 0.42 -21.08
C PHE A 409 -17.15 -0.07 -22.08
N SER A 410 -16.96 0.08 -23.39
CA SER A 410 -17.92 -0.36 -24.43
C SER A 410 -18.34 -1.83 -24.27
N LYS A 411 -17.40 -2.71 -23.92
CA LYS A 411 -17.70 -4.12 -23.65
C LYS A 411 -18.72 -4.31 -22.51
N TYR A 412 -18.57 -3.55 -21.45
CA TYR A 412 -19.46 -3.63 -20.28
C TYR A 412 -20.79 -2.95 -20.58
N LEU A 413 -20.79 -1.83 -21.31
CA LEU A 413 -22.00 -1.13 -21.70
C LEU A 413 -22.90 -1.99 -22.61
N LYS A 414 -22.31 -2.72 -23.58
CA LYS A 414 -23.06 -3.68 -24.40
C LYS A 414 -23.70 -4.79 -23.57
N LEU A 415 -22.99 -5.31 -22.56
CA LEU A 415 -23.54 -6.30 -21.66
C LEU A 415 -24.69 -5.72 -20.84
N MET A 416 -24.51 -4.54 -20.24
CA MET A 416 -25.56 -3.83 -19.49
C MET A 416 -26.79 -3.56 -20.35
N SER A 417 -26.60 -3.14 -21.60
CA SER A 417 -27.68 -2.91 -22.55
C SER A 417 -28.45 -4.21 -22.88
N ALA A 418 -27.74 -5.32 -23.08
CA ALA A 418 -28.36 -6.61 -23.32
C ALA A 418 -29.15 -7.09 -22.09
N GLU A 419 -28.58 -7.00 -20.90
CA GLU A 419 -29.27 -7.37 -19.65
C GLU A 419 -30.51 -6.50 -19.42
N LEU A 420 -30.42 -5.21 -19.71
CA LEU A 420 -31.53 -4.27 -19.63
C LEU A 420 -32.65 -4.62 -20.63
N SER A 421 -32.30 -5.07 -21.84
CA SER A 421 -33.28 -5.53 -22.84
C SER A 421 -34.04 -6.78 -22.42
N TRP A 422 -33.45 -7.59 -21.54
CA TRP A 422 -34.10 -8.76 -20.91
C TRP A 422 -34.93 -8.41 -19.68
N GLY A 423 -35.00 -7.12 -19.33
CA GLY A 423 -35.76 -6.65 -18.16
C GLY A 423 -35.08 -6.92 -16.81
N ILE A 424 -33.77 -7.14 -16.81
CA ILE A 424 -33.00 -7.30 -15.56
C ILE A 424 -32.95 -5.95 -14.84
N PRO A 425 -33.25 -5.88 -13.53
CA PRO A 425 -33.19 -4.64 -12.76
C PRO A 425 -31.79 -4.04 -12.76
N LEU A 426 -31.70 -2.70 -12.89
CA LEU A 426 -30.43 -1.96 -12.93
C LEU A 426 -29.50 -2.27 -11.76
N ARG A 427 -30.06 -2.49 -10.56
CA ARG A 427 -29.28 -2.87 -9.38
C ARG A 427 -28.52 -4.19 -9.56
N LYS A 428 -29.17 -5.18 -10.16
CA LYS A 428 -28.54 -6.48 -10.43
C LYS A 428 -27.47 -6.37 -11.52
N ILE A 429 -27.71 -5.54 -12.53
CA ILE A 429 -26.72 -5.21 -13.57
C ILE A 429 -25.49 -4.55 -12.95
N PHE A 430 -25.68 -3.67 -11.98
CA PHE A 430 -24.59 -3.06 -11.24
C PHE A 430 -23.77 -4.08 -10.43
N ASP A 431 -24.45 -5.01 -9.74
CA ASP A 431 -23.78 -6.03 -8.94
C ASP A 431 -22.92 -6.94 -9.82
N ASP A 432 -23.39 -7.28 -11.03
CA ASP A 432 -22.61 -8.03 -12.01
C ASP A 432 -21.40 -7.22 -12.50
N PHE A 433 -21.58 -5.95 -12.82
CA PHE A 433 -20.48 -5.04 -13.17
C PHE A 433 -19.45 -4.92 -12.04
N LYS A 434 -19.88 -4.73 -10.77
CA LYS A 434 -19.03 -4.67 -9.57
C LYS A 434 -18.19 -5.94 -9.37
N SER A 435 -18.72 -7.09 -9.77
CA SER A 435 -18.00 -8.37 -9.70
C SER A 435 -16.77 -8.40 -10.63
N ARG A 436 -16.87 -7.74 -11.79
CA ARG A 436 -15.88 -7.75 -12.89
C ARG A 436 -14.91 -6.58 -12.83
N VAL A 437 -15.37 -5.39 -12.43
CA VAL A 437 -14.57 -4.16 -12.37
C VAL A 437 -14.28 -3.81 -10.92
N LYS A 438 -13.02 -3.48 -10.63
CA LYS A 438 -12.54 -3.15 -9.26
C LYS A 438 -12.07 -1.70 -9.13
N ASN A 439 -12.22 -0.88 -10.17
CA ASN A 439 -11.95 0.55 -10.10
C ASN A 439 -13.03 1.24 -9.25
N TRP A 440 -12.67 1.63 -8.04
CA TRP A 440 -13.59 2.15 -7.03
C TRP A 440 -14.30 3.45 -7.48
N VAL A 441 -13.56 4.39 -8.11
CA VAL A 441 -14.14 5.66 -8.62
C VAL A 441 -15.17 5.39 -9.72
N CYS A 442 -14.86 4.47 -10.62
CA CYS A 442 -15.78 4.03 -11.66
C CYS A 442 -17.06 3.40 -11.06
N LEU A 443 -16.89 2.56 -10.03
CA LEU A 443 -18.02 1.93 -9.34
C LEU A 443 -18.93 2.94 -8.64
N ILE A 444 -18.37 3.98 -8.00
CA ILE A 444 -19.17 5.05 -7.39
C ILE A 444 -19.98 5.82 -8.44
N ASN A 445 -19.35 6.23 -9.53
CA ASN A 445 -20.04 6.98 -10.58
C ASN A 445 -21.21 6.16 -11.19
N LEU A 446 -20.98 4.86 -11.42
CA LEU A 446 -22.01 3.99 -11.96
C LEU A 446 -23.11 3.66 -10.93
N TYR A 447 -22.74 3.48 -9.66
CA TYR A 447 -23.70 3.31 -8.56
C TYR A 447 -24.62 4.52 -8.46
N LEU A 448 -24.05 5.73 -8.50
CA LEU A 448 -24.80 6.98 -8.48
C LEU A 448 -25.77 7.07 -9.65
N LEU A 449 -25.34 6.73 -10.87
CA LEU A 449 -26.21 6.69 -12.03
C LEU A 449 -27.42 5.81 -11.80
N ILE A 450 -27.18 4.57 -11.37
CA ILE A 450 -28.24 3.57 -11.20
C ILE A 450 -29.20 3.98 -10.08
N ASP A 451 -28.68 4.45 -8.97
CA ASP A 451 -29.50 4.86 -7.84
C ASP A 451 -30.32 6.14 -8.18
N THR A 452 -29.76 7.06 -8.97
CA THR A 452 -30.46 8.25 -9.48
C THR A 452 -31.62 7.87 -10.40
N ILE A 453 -31.43 6.86 -11.26
CA ILE A 453 -32.51 6.37 -12.15
C ILE A 453 -33.60 5.67 -11.33
N GLU A 454 -33.25 4.80 -10.38
CA GLU A 454 -34.20 4.04 -9.57
C GLU A 454 -35.06 4.92 -8.65
N VAL A 455 -34.51 6.03 -8.16
CA VAL A 455 -35.17 6.86 -7.14
C VAL A 455 -35.88 8.05 -7.75
N GLY A 456 -35.20 8.82 -8.60
CA GLY A 456 -35.70 10.06 -9.16
C GLY A 456 -36.06 9.98 -10.65
N GLY A 457 -36.06 8.78 -11.26
CA GLY A 457 -36.32 8.59 -12.68
C GLY A 457 -35.22 9.19 -13.59
N GLY A 458 -34.07 9.56 -13.05
CA GLY A 458 -32.94 10.12 -13.78
C GLY A 458 -33.34 11.44 -14.50
N THR A 459 -33.66 12.46 -13.72
CA THR A 459 -33.96 13.80 -14.27
C THR A 459 -32.74 14.36 -15.00
N GLU A 460 -32.95 15.24 -15.97
CA GLU A 460 -31.87 15.88 -16.72
C GLU A 460 -30.88 16.56 -15.77
N GLU A 461 -31.38 17.34 -14.82
CA GLU A 461 -30.59 18.09 -13.85
C GLU A 461 -29.72 17.15 -12.93
N SER A 462 -30.30 16.03 -12.47
CA SER A 462 -29.54 15.08 -11.62
C SER A 462 -28.47 14.36 -12.42
N LEU A 463 -28.71 14.01 -13.67
CA LEU A 463 -27.71 13.36 -14.53
C LEU A 463 -26.62 14.33 -14.97
N GLU A 464 -26.97 15.62 -15.23
CA GLU A 464 -25.99 16.66 -15.53
C GLU A 464 -25.05 16.90 -14.35
N THR A 465 -25.59 17.04 -13.13
CA THR A 465 -24.81 17.13 -11.89
C THR A 465 -23.91 15.92 -11.71
N LEU A 466 -24.40 14.72 -11.99
CA LEU A 466 -23.59 13.49 -11.91
C LEU A 466 -22.46 13.49 -12.95
N ALA A 467 -22.73 13.87 -14.20
CA ALA A 467 -21.72 13.89 -15.26
C ALA A 467 -20.61 14.91 -14.95
N GLU A 468 -20.97 16.07 -14.41
CA GLU A 468 -20.01 17.11 -14.00
C GLU A 468 -19.08 16.60 -12.88
N PHE A 469 -19.65 15.99 -11.83
CA PHE A 469 -18.83 15.43 -10.75
C PHE A 469 -18.02 14.20 -11.20
N ALA A 470 -18.52 13.40 -12.13
CA ALA A 470 -17.74 12.31 -12.72
C ALA A 470 -16.51 12.83 -13.48
N GLU A 471 -16.65 13.97 -14.19
CA GLU A 471 -15.52 14.64 -14.84
C GLU A 471 -14.50 15.13 -13.81
N GLN A 472 -14.94 15.79 -12.73
CA GLN A 472 -14.05 16.22 -11.63
C GLN A 472 -13.30 15.04 -10.98
N THR A 473 -13.98 13.91 -10.75
CA THR A 473 -13.33 12.72 -10.20
C THR A 473 -12.30 12.12 -11.16
N ARG A 474 -12.56 12.15 -12.47
CA ARG A 474 -11.61 11.73 -13.51
C ARG A 474 -10.37 12.63 -13.53
N GLU A 475 -10.56 13.94 -13.44
CA GLU A 475 -9.47 14.92 -13.38
C GLU A 475 -8.57 14.67 -12.15
N LEU A 476 -9.16 14.46 -10.98
CA LEU A 476 -8.42 14.14 -9.75
C LEU A 476 -7.56 12.87 -9.88
N GLU A 477 -8.09 11.81 -10.51
CA GLU A 477 -7.33 10.60 -10.77
C GLU A 477 -6.21 10.81 -11.79
N SER A 478 -6.43 11.65 -12.79
CA SER A 478 -5.41 12.05 -13.76
C SER A 478 -4.29 12.86 -13.10
N GLU A 479 -4.63 13.86 -12.29
CA GLU A 479 -3.67 14.65 -11.51
C GLU A 479 -2.85 13.77 -10.56
N ARG A 480 -3.50 12.84 -9.85
CA ARG A 480 -2.81 11.89 -8.96
C ARG A 480 -1.76 11.07 -9.72
N ARG A 481 -2.12 10.56 -10.89
CA ARG A 481 -1.19 9.81 -11.74
C ARG A 481 -0.05 10.70 -12.26
N ALA A 482 -0.37 11.92 -12.69
CA ALA A 482 0.63 12.86 -13.20
C ALA A 482 1.69 13.25 -12.14
N HIS A 483 1.29 13.41 -10.89
CA HIS A 483 2.22 13.71 -9.79
C HIS A 483 3.07 12.52 -9.35
N LEU A 484 2.51 11.30 -9.36
CA LEU A 484 3.23 10.13 -8.85
C LEU A 484 4.06 9.41 -9.92
N ALA A 485 3.64 9.43 -11.19
CA ALA A 485 4.32 8.69 -12.24
C ALA A 485 5.82 9.05 -12.40
N PRO A 486 6.25 10.33 -12.40
CA PRO A 486 7.66 10.68 -12.59
C PRO A 486 8.59 10.18 -11.48
N LEU A 487 8.05 9.84 -10.30
CA LEU A 487 8.85 9.45 -9.13
C LEU A 487 9.63 8.15 -9.32
N PHE A 488 9.32 7.34 -10.35
CA PHE A 488 10.11 6.14 -10.65
C PHE A 488 11.54 6.45 -11.10
N ILE A 489 11.81 7.65 -11.64
CA ILE A 489 13.11 8.00 -12.22
C ILE A 489 14.22 7.94 -11.17
N VAL A 490 13.96 8.49 -9.96
CA VAL A 490 14.95 8.59 -8.87
C VAL A 490 15.50 7.22 -8.45
N PRO A 491 14.68 6.20 -8.14
CA PRO A 491 15.17 4.86 -7.79
C PRO A 491 15.91 4.16 -8.92
N TYR A 492 15.52 4.38 -10.18
CA TYR A 492 16.20 3.76 -11.32
C TYR A 492 17.61 4.32 -11.50
N MET A 493 17.76 5.63 -11.41
CA MET A 493 19.08 6.27 -11.37
C MET A 493 19.88 5.80 -10.15
N GLY A 494 19.22 5.70 -9.00
CA GLY A 494 19.82 5.23 -7.75
C GLY A 494 20.39 3.82 -7.84
N ALA A 495 19.64 2.87 -8.38
CA ALA A 495 20.10 1.51 -8.58
C ALA A 495 21.29 1.43 -9.55
N ALA A 496 21.28 2.22 -10.63
CA ALA A 496 22.39 2.28 -11.57
C ALA A 496 23.66 2.83 -10.89
N ILE A 497 23.53 3.93 -10.14
CA ILE A 497 24.65 4.53 -9.39
C ILE A 497 25.18 3.54 -8.35
N LEU A 498 24.32 2.91 -7.57
CA LEU A 498 24.72 1.91 -6.57
C LEU A 498 25.52 0.78 -7.21
N THR A 499 25.02 0.24 -8.34
CA THR A 499 25.68 -0.86 -9.04
C THR A 499 27.05 -0.46 -9.59
N ILE A 500 27.13 0.66 -10.31
CA ILE A 500 28.40 1.13 -10.90
C ILE A 500 29.42 1.42 -9.81
N THR A 501 29.01 2.14 -8.75
CA THR A 501 29.91 2.48 -7.64
C THR A 501 30.40 1.24 -6.89
N THR A 502 29.52 0.24 -6.66
CA THR A 502 29.90 -1.02 -6.03
C THR A 502 30.91 -1.79 -6.88
N MET A 503 30.73 -1.84 -8.19
CA MET A 503 31.67 -2.49 -9.10
C MET A 503 33.02 -1.77 -9.17
N MET A 504 33.02 -0.43 -9.19
CA MET A 504 34.25 0.36 -9.12
C MET A 504 35.01 0.14 -7.81
N LEU A 505 34.30 0.09 -6.67
CA LEU A 505 34.90 -0.22 -5.38
C LEU A 505 35.52 -1.63 -5.38
N LEU A 506 34.78 -2.63 -5.88
CA LEU A 506 35.27 -3.99 -5.99
C LEU A 506 36.56 -4.06 -6.80
N GLN A 507 36.61 -3.43 -7.96
CA GLN A 507 37.77 -3.40 -8.85
C GLN A 507 38.97 -2.67 -8.22
N LEU A 508 38.73 -1.53 -7.58
CA LEU A 508 39.77 -0.79 -6.87
C LEU A 508 40.44 -1.66 -5.81
N PHE A 509 39.66 -2.36 -4.98
CA PHE A 509 40.21 -3.20 -3.92
C PHE A 509 40.84 -4.49 -4.42
N THR A 510 40.33 -5.09 -5.48
CA THR A 510 40.98 -6.23 -6.14
C THR A 510 42.36 -5.84 -6.65
N ASN A 511 42.50 -4.69 -7.27
CA ASN A 511 43.79 -4.16 -7.76
C ASN A 511 44.75 -3.82 -6.59
N MET A 512 44.24 -3.23 -5.50
CA MET A 512 45.06 -2.95 -4.31
C MET A 512 45.53 -4.23 -3.61
N SER A 513 44.72 -5.31 -3.55
CA SER A 513 45.11 -6.57 -2.95
C SER A 513 46.25 -7.26 -3.70
N LEU A 514 46.34 -7.09 -5.01
CA LEU A 514 47.44 -7.58 -5.85
C LEU A 514 48.75 -6.86 -5.54
N ILE A 515 48.70 -5.59 -5.13
CA ILE A 515 49.91 -4.77 -4.82
C ILE A 515 50.33 -4.98 -3.35
N GLY A 516 49.37 -5.14 -2.41
CA GLY A 516 49.63 -5.11 -0.97
C GLY A 516 49.86 -6.47 -0.32
N GLY A 517 49.80 -7.59 -1.06
CA GLY A 517 50.06 -8.95 -0.53
C GLY A 517 49.00 -9.49 0.45
N THR A 518 47.83 -8.85 0.57
CA THR A 518 46.69 -9.33 1.36
C THR A 518 45.91 -10.35 0.53
N GLN A 519 45.96 -11.61 0.95
CA GLN A 519 45.32 -12.75 0.25
C GLN A 519 43.81 -12.86 0.56
N ILE A 520 43.05 -11.79 0.35
CA ILE A 520 41.60 -11.95 0.26
C ILE A 520 41.30 -12.42 -1.15
N ALA A 521 40.71 -13.61 -1.29
CA ALA A 521 40.34 -14.10 -2.60
C ALA A 521 39.32 -13.11 -3.23
N ALA A 522 39.66 -12.55 -4.38
CA ALA A 522 38.78 -11.62 -5.12
C ALA A 522 37.36 -12.20 -5.29
N LYS A 523 37.28 -13.53 -5.38
CA LYS A 523 36.02 -14.28 -5.42
C LYS A 523 35.16 -14.05 -4.18
N GLU A 524 35.70 -14.21 -2.96
CA GLU A 524 34.93 -14.05 -1.71
C GLU A 524 34.42 -12.61 -1.56
N LEU A 525 35.22 -11.62 -1.92
CA LEU A 525 34.81 -10.21 -1.88
C LEU A 525 33.67 -9.95 -2.87
N THR A 526 33.73 -10.52 -4.07
CA THR A 526 32.70 -10.43 -5.09
C THR A 526 31.37 -11.05 -4.60
N GLU A 527 31.44 -12.27 -4.03
CA GLU A 527 30.28 -12.96 -3.47
C GLU A 527 29.57 -12.12 -2.40
N MET A 528 30.37 -11.52 -1.50
CA MET A 528 29.85 -10.75 -0.37
C MET A 528 29.22 -9.42 -0.78
N LEU A 529 29.75 -8.71 -1.77
CA LEU A 529 29.28 -7.38 -2.15
C LEU A 529 28.16 -7.41 -3.19
N ILE A 530 28.26 -8.29 -4.18
CA ILE A 530 27.29 -8.29 -5.30
C ILE A 530 25.97 -8.96 -4.90
N THR A 531 25.98 -9.95 -4.02
CA THR A 531 24.74 -10.63 -3.62
C THR A 531 23.76 -9.69 -2.90
N PRO A 532 24.14 -8.90 -1.89
CA PRO A 532 23.23 -7.92 -1.28
C PRO A 532 22.79 -6.82 -2.25
N LEU A 533 23.63 -6.42 -3.20
CA LEU A 533 23.31 -5.41 -4.22
C LEU A 533 22.03 -5.77 -5.00
N ILE A 534 21.89 -7.02 -5.42
CA ILE A 534 20.69 -7.53 -6.10
C ILE A 534 19.45 -7.42 -5.18
N LEU A 535 19.59 -7.78 -3.91
CA LEU A 535 18.49 -7.67 -2.95
C LEU A 535 18.07 -6.20 -2.71
N HIS A 536 19.04 -5.28 -2.62
CA HIS A 536 18.75 -3.86 -2.48
C HIS A 536 18.03 -3.29 -3.70
N SER A 537 18.45 -3.67 -4.90
CA SER A 537 17.77 -3.28 -6.15
C SER A 537 16.34 -3.84 -6.20
N PHE A 538 16.13 -5.06 -5.72
CA PHE A 538 14.82 -5.66 -5.59
C PHE A 538 13.91 -4.89 -4.63
N THR A 539 14.36 -4.62 -3.41
CA THR A 539 13.58 -3.89 -2.41
C THR A 539 13.30 -2.46 -2.84
N LEU A 540 14.27 -1.79 -3.49
CA LEU A 540 14.11 -0.48 -4.08
C LEU A 540 12.97 -0.47 -5.12
N GLY A 541 12.87 -1.51 -5.95
CA GLY A 541 11.80 -1.67 -6.92
C GLY A 541 10.42 -1.87 -6.27
N ILE A 542 10.32 -2.65 -5.20
CA ILE A 542 9.06 -2.83 -4.47
C ILE A 542 8.55 -1.51 -3.90
N VAL A 543 9.43 -0.73 -3.25
CA VAL A 543 9.09 0.59 -2.70
C VAL A 543 8.68 1.56 -3.82
N THR A 544 9.41 1.57 -4.94
CA THR A 544 9.09 2.38 -6.11
C THR A 544 7.68 2.12 -6.61
N GLY A 545 7.31 0.87 -6.80
CA GLY A 545 5.98 0.53 -7.30
C GLY A 545 4.86 0.89 -6.32
N LYS A 546 5.08 0.75 -5.02
CA LYS A 546 4.12 1.20 -4.00
C LYS A 546 3.92 2.71 -4.06
N ILE A 547 4.97 3.49 -4.17
CA ILE A 547 4.89 4.96 -4.22
C ILE A 547 4.23 5.43 -5.53
N VAL A 548 4.65 4.91 -6.67
CA VAL A 548 4.19 5.34 -8.00
C VAL A 548 2.74 4.90 -8.29
N SER A 549 2.39 3.67 -7.92
CA SER A 549 1.11 3.05 -8.31
C SER A 549 0.12 2.88 -7.17
N GLY A 550 0.51 3.18 -5.93
CA GLY A 550 -0.33 2.98 -4.74
C GLY A 550 -0.46 1.52 -4.28
N ARG A 551 0.13 0.56 -5.00
CA ARG A 551 -0.02 -0.88 -4.76
C ARG A 551 1.34 -1.57 -4.67
N ILE A 552 1.51 -2.43 -3.65
CA ILE A 552 2.73 -3.24 -3.52
C ILE A 552 2.87 -4.22 -4.70
N SER A 553 1.75 -4.73 -5.24
CA SER A 553 1.74 -5.63 -6.39
C SER A 553 2.42 -5.05 -7.62
N ALA A 554 2.23 -3.76 -7.89
CA ALA A 554 2.91 -3.06 -8.98
C ALA A 554 4.43 -2.94 -8.75
N GLY A 555 4.89 -3.04 -7.50
CA GLY A 555 6.31 -3.00 -7.13
C GLY A 555 7.12 -4.15 -7.72
N PHE A 556 6.52 -5.32 -7.90
CA PHE A 556 7.23 -6.48 -8.47
C PHE A 556 7.66 -6.26 -9.93
N LYS A 557 6.89 -5.51 -10.70
CA LYS A 557 7.31 -5.08 -12.05
C LYS A 557 8.57 -4.19 -11.99
N HIS A 558 8.59 -3.21 -11.10
CA HIS A 558 9.74 -2.32 -10.93
C HIS A 558 10.94 -3.06 -10.34
N ALA A 559 10.71 -4.00 -9.42
CA ALA A 559 11.75 -4.84 -8.84
C ALA A 559 12.44 -5.71 -9.91
N LEU A 560 11.69 -6.35 -10.80
CA LEU A 560 12.25 -7.10 -11.93
C LEU A 560 13.09 -6.21 -12.85
N LEU A 561 12.59 -5.03 -13.19
CA LEU A 561 13.33 -4.09 -14.05
C LEU A 561 14.63 -3.60 -13.38
N LEU A 562 14.60 -3.30 -12.06
CA LEU A 562 15.79 -2.86 -11.34
C LEU A 562 16.82 -3.97 -11.15
N ILE A 563 16.40 -5.22 -10.94
CA ILE A 563 17.31 -6.37 -10.97
C ILE A 563 17.99 -6.48 -12.33
N ILE A 564 17.24 -6.35 -13.42
CA ILE A 564 17.81 -6.41 -14.79
C ILE A 564 18.80 -5.27 -15.00
N VAL A 565 18.48 -4.04 -14.55
CA VAL A 565 19.40 -2.89 -14.59
C VAL A 565 20.69 -3.18 -13.82
N SER A 566 20.58 -3.78 -12.63
CA SER A 566 21.76 -4.12 -11.82
C SER A 566 22.60 -5.23 -12.44
N VAL A 567 21.98 -6.30 -12.96
CA VAL A 567 22.71 -7.36 -13.67
C VAL A 567 23.40 -6.83 -14.93
N PHE A 568 22.70 -5.97 -15.69
CA PHE A 568 23.30 -5.30 -16.85
C PHE A 568 24.45 -4.35 -16.43
N GLY A 569 24.31 -3.63 -15.33
CA GLY A 569 25.37 -2.78 -14.76
C GLY A 569 26.59 -3.60 -14.34
N ILE A 570 26.40 -4.75 -13.72
CA ILE A 570 27.48 -5.69 -13.38
C ILE A 570 28.18 -6.19 -14.66
N TYR A 571 27.40 -6.61 -15.68
CA TYR A 571 27.91 -7.04 -16.98
C TYR A 571 28.74 -5.93 -17.65
N ALA A 572 28.19 -4.71 -17.73
CA ALA A 572 28.86 -3.58 -18.36
C ALA A 572 30.16 -3.21 -17.61
N ALA A 573 30.13 -3.19 -16.29
CA ALA A 573 31.32 -2.90 -15.48
C ALA A 573 32.41 -3.98 -15.66
N THR A 574 32.04 -5.26 -15.77
CA THR A 574 33.01 -6.35 -15.98
C THR A 574 33.72 -6.27 -17.34
N HIS A 575 33.04 -5.72 -18.38
CA HIS A 575 33.59 -5.71 -19.75
C HIS A 575 34.14 -4.35 -20.18
N ILE A 576 33.77 -3.26 -19.51
CA ILE A 576 34.16 -1.89 -19.88
C ILE A 576 35.24 -1.32 -18.94
N LEU A 577 35.16 -1.65 -17.64
CA LEU A 577 36.11 -1.24 -16.62
C LEU A 577 37.22 -2.26 -16.43
#